data_29b935fd2eb160d9fd9cd80d7f72c5de
#
_entry.id   29b935fd2eb160d9fd9cd80d7f72c5de
#
_cell.length_a   1.000
_cell.length_b   1.000
_cell.length_c   1.000
_cell.angle_alpha   90.00
_cell.angle_beta   90.00
_cell.angle_gamma   90.00
#
_symmetry.space_group_name_H-M   'P 1'
#
loop_
_entity.id
_entity.type
_entity.pdbx_description
1 polymer ?
#
loop_
_entity_poly.entity_id
_entity_poly.type
_entity_poly.pdbx_seq_one_letter_code
_entity_poly.pdbx_strand_id
1 'polypeptide(L)'
;MTDAGQKGYVSADYLTVKTGEKPDNTTSNTASAKGAAVVAYGKQFIGTPYVWGGTNLNTGVDCSGFVYAVYKNFGITLSRSSASMTSNGVEVSKANLQAGDLVFFNTGGNSSISHVGIYCGDGTYVHSTDGKGNGVTVTNLNSGYSANTYVTARRIF
;
A
#
# COMPACT_ATOMS: atom_id res chain seq x y z
N MET A 1 24.50 13.90 21.35
CA MET A 1 24.95 13.52 21.55
C MET A 1 25.10 12.73 21.56
N THR A 2 24.56 13.22 21.15
CA THR A 2 24.83 12.65 21.30
C THR A 2 24.81 11.98 21.31
N ASP A 3 24.18 12.51 21.29
CA ASP A 3 24.46 12.00 21.45
C ASP A 3 24.08 11.48 21.48
N ALA A 4 23.58 11.83 21.44
CA ALA A 4 23.51 11.48 21.60
C ALA A 4 23.18 11.10 21.48
N GLY A 5 22.79 11.42 21.28
CA GLY A 5 22.79 11.32 21.43
C GLY A 5 22.36 10.81 21.23
N GLN A 6 21.99 10.97 21.11
CA GLN A 6 22.03 10.68 21.13
C GLN A 6 21.48 10.14 21.25
N LYS A 7 20.90 10.38 21.26
CA LYS A 7 20.75 10.16 21.39
C LYS A 7 20.12 9.50 21.35
N GLY A 8 19.56 9.81 20.89
CA GLY A 8 19.26 9.57 20.99
C GLY A 8 18.81 8.91 20.52
N TYR A 9 18.86 9.13 20.19
CA TYR A 9 18.97 8.66 19.93
C TYR A 9 18.82 7.76 19.86
N VAL A 10 17.83 8.16 19.61
CA VAL A 10 18.18 7.69 19.64
C VAL A 10 18.21 7.08 19.60
N SER A 11 17.70 7.25 19.55
CA SER A 11 18.08 6.82 19.64
C SER A 11 18.22 6.26 19.40
N ALA A 12 17.90 6.53 19.30
CA ALA A 12 18.33 6.33 19.19
C ALA A 12 18.54 5.85 18.69
N ASP A 13 18.21 6.09 18.54
CA ASP A 13 18.70 5.95 18.31
C ASP A 13 18.93 5.58 17.73
N TYR A 14 18.92 5.92 17.56
CA TYR A 14 19.59 6.02 17.23
C TYR A 14 19.97 5.91 16.88
N LEU A 15 19.48 6.50 16.93
CA LEU A 15 20.12 6.94 16.76
C LEU A 15 20.59 6.99 16.34
N THR A 16 20.49 7.48 16.31
CA THR A 16 20.90 7.92 16.02
C THR A 16 21.33 7.95 15.42
N VAL A 17 21.43 8.49 15.32
CA VAL A 17 21.78 8.88 14.92
C VAL A 17 22.33 8.94 14.45
N LYS A 18 22.48 9.33 14.40
CA LYS A 18 23.00 9.90 14.01
C LYS A 18 23.25 10.22 13.65
N THR A 19 23.10 10.69 13.66
CA THR A 19 23.28 11.36 13.25
C THR A 19 23.33 11.92 12.79
N GLY A 20 23.50 12.45 13.35
CA GLY A 20 23.37 13.77 12.82
C GLY A 20 22.81 13.81 11.51
N GLU A 21 22.42 13.21 11.08
CA GLU A 21 21.93 13.17 9.92
C GLU A 21 20.71 13.79 9.77
N LYS A 22 20.11 14.00 8.74
CA LYS A 22 18.99 14.71 8.39
C LYS A 22 17.77 14.07 8.88
N PRO A 23 17.00 14.69 9.78
CA PRO A 23 15.76 14.13 10.31
C PRO A 23 14.75 13.82 9.21
N ASP A 24 14.65 14.66 8.21
CA ASP A 24 13.70 14.45 7.12
C ASP A 24 13.99 13.16 6.38
N ASN A 25 15.24 12.87 6.12
CA ASN A 25 15.61 11.65 5.42
C ASN A 25 15.28 10.43 6.25
N THR A 26 15.49 10.50 7.55
CA THR A 26 15.18 9.41 8.46
C THR A 26 13.68 9.10 8.42
N THR A 27 12.83 10.14 8.46
CA THR A 27 11.39 9.98 8.41
C THR A 27 10.96 9.36 7.08
N SER A 28 11.49 9.86 5.97
CA SER A 28 11.16 9.33 4.65
C SER A 28 11.58 7.88 4.52
N ASN A 29 12.76 7.53 5.00
CA ASN A 29 13.25 6.16 4.94
C ASN A 29 12.37 5.22 5.77
N THR A 30 11.88 5.67 6.92
CA THR A 30 10.99 4.88 7.75
C THR A 30 9.67 4.60 7.03
N ALA A 31 9.08 5.62 6.40
CA ALA A 31 7.84 5.46 5.66
C ALA A 31 8.05 4.51 4.47
N SER A 32 9.15 4.64 3.74
CA SER A 32 9.46 3.76 2.62
C SER A 32 9.67 2.32 3.07
N ALA A 33 10.34 2.14 4.21
CA ALA A 33 10.56 0.80 4.75
C ALA A 33 9.25 0.14 5.15
N LYS A 34 8.33 0.90 5.75
CA LYS A 34 7.01 0.37 6.10
C LYS A 34 6.22 0.00 4.85
N GLY A 35 6.27 0.84 3.83
CA GLY A 35 5.60 0.56 2.57
C GLY A 35 6.13 -0.71 1.92
N ALA A 36 7.45 -0.89 1.91
CA ALA A 36 8.07 -2.09 1.37
C ALA A 36 7.66 -3.33 2.17
N ALA A 37 7.54 -3.22 3.49
CA ALA A 37 7.12 -4.32 4.34
C ALA A 37 5.67 -4.71 4.05
N VAL A 38 4.80 -3.73 3.83
CA VAL A 38 3.40 -3.97 3.47
C VAL A 38 3.33 -4.75 2.16
N VAL A 39 4.10 -4.34 1.15
CA VAL A 39 4.13 -5.01 -0.14
C VAL A 39 4.62 -6.44 0.00
N ALA A 40 5.72 -6.64 0.73
CA ALA A 40 6.29 -7.97 0.93
C ALA A 40 5.29 -8.89 1.62
N TYR A 41 4.60 -8.39 2.62
CA TYR A 41 3.59 -9.17 3.32
C TYR A 41 2.43 -9.53 2.38
N GLY A 42 1.93 -8.56 1.63
CA GLY A 42 0.84 -8.80 0.70
C GLY A 42 1.19 -9.84 -0.36
N LYS A 43 2.43 -9.81 -0.85
CA LYS A 43 2.87 -10.76 -1.88
C LYS A 43 2.91 -12.20 -1.41
N GLN A 44 2.97 -12.43 -0.10
CA GLN A 44 2.94 -13.79 0.44
C GLN A 44 1.60 -14.49 0.15
N PHE A 45 0.57 -13.72 -0.17
CA PHE A 45 -0.78 -14.25 -0.38
C PHE A 45 -1.17 -14.33 -1.85
N ILE A 46 -0.21 -14.16 -2.77
CA ILE A 46 -0.47 -14.37 -4.19
C ILE A 46 -1.02 -15.77 -4.38
N GLY A 47 -2.16 -15.87 -5.07
CA GLY A 47 -2.84 -17.14 -5.25
C GLY A 47 -4.07 -17.31 -4.37
N THR A 48 -4.24 -16.50 -3.33
CA THR A 48 -5.46 -16.54 -2.51
C THR A 48 -6.66 -16.19 -3.41
N PRO A 49 -7.74 -16.98 -3.38
CA PRO A 49 -8.87 -16.76 -4.28
C PRO A 49 -9.57 -15.43 -4.03
N TYR A 50 -10.19 -14.89 -5.08
CA TYR A 50 -11.09 -13.77 -4.92
C TYR A 50 -12.42 -14.27 -4.35
N VAL A 51 -12.84 -13.65 -3.24
CA VAL A 51 -14.14 -13.95 -2.63
C VAL A 51 -14.81 -12.63 -2.30
N TRP A 52 -15.99 -12.39 -2.86
CA TRP A 52 -16.74 -11.17 -2.61
C TRP A 52 -17.03 -11.02 -1.11
N GLY A 53 -16.66 -9.86 -0.57
CA GLY A 53 -16.81 -9.60 0.87
C GLY A 53 -15.76 -10.27 1.74
N GLY A 54 -14.83 -11.01 1.14
CA GLY A 54 -13.83 -11.75 1.89
C GLY A 54 -12.71 -10.87 2.44
N THR A 55 -12.27 -11.18 3.65
CA THR A 55 -11.16 -10.50 4.32
C THR A 55 -10.14 -11.47 4.89
N ASN A 56 -10.24 -12.74 4.56
CA ASN A 56 -9.32 -13.76 5.10
C ASN A 56 -8.22 -14.02 4.07
N LEU A 57 -6.99 -13.62 4.41
CA LEU A 57 -5.85 -13.73 3.50
C LEU A 57 -5.51 -15.16 3.11
N ASN A 58 -5.99 -16.14 3.88
CA ASN A 58 -5.67 -17.54 3.61
C ASN A 58 -6.77 -18.26 2.83
N THR A 59 -8.00 -17.76 2.84
CA THR A 59 -9.13 -18.45 2.23
C THR A 59 -9.83 -17.67 1.14
N GLY A 60 -9.80 -16.35 1.19
CA GLY A 60 -10.42 -15.54 0.14
C GLY A 60 -10.59 -14.10 0.52
N VAL A 61 -10.30 -13.21 -0.43
CA VAL A 61 -10.39 -11.76 -0.22
C VAL A 61 -10.92 -11.10 -1.49
N ASP A 62 -11.70 -10.03 -1.33
CA ASP A 62 -11.98 -9.17 -2.48
C ASP A 62 -10.91 -8.07 -2.54
N CYS A 63 -11.03 -7.11 -3.45
CA CYS A 63 -9.97 -6.12 -3.66
C CYS A 63 -9.71 -5.28 -2.40
N SER A 64 -10.74 -4.72 -1.82
CA SER A 64 -10.59 -3.91 -0.61
C SER A 64 -10.34 -4.79 0.61
N GLY A 65 -10.88 -6.00 0.63
CA GLY A 65 -10.63 -6.95 1.72
C GLY A 65 -9.17 -7.35 1.81
N PHE A 66 -8.52 -7.53 0.67
CA PHE A 66 -7.08 -7.80 0.63
C PHE A 66 -6.29 -6.64 1.26
N VAL A 67 -6.54 -5.43 0.78
CA VAL A 67 -5.85 -4.24 1.28
C VAL A 67 -6.14 -4.04 2.76
N TYR A 68 -7.41 -4.18 3.15
CA TYR A 68 -7.84 -4.05 4.54
C TYR A 68 -7.08 -5.03 5.44
N ALA A 69 -7.03 -6.29 5.05
CA ALA A 69 -6.40 -7.34 5.87
C ALA A 69 -4.88 -7.17 5.94
N VAL A 70 -4.24 -6.77 4.85
CA VAL A 70 -2.79 -6.55 4.83
C VAL A 70 -2.42 -5.41 5.78
N TYR A 71 -3.11 -4.27 5.67
CA TYR A 71 -2.79 -3.13 6.52
C TYR A 71 -3.14 -3.39 7.98
N LYS A 72 -4.17 -4.18 8.24
CA LYS A 72 -4.55 -4.53 9.61
C LYS A 72 -3.43 -5.30 10.31
N ASN A 73 -2.69 -6.11 9.56
CA ASN A 73 -1.54 -6.82 10.11
C ASN A 73 -0.46 -5.86 10.64
N PHE A 74 -0.46 -4.63 10.14
CA PHE A 74 0.50 -3.59 10.57
C PHE A 74 -0.12 -2.62 11.58
N GLY A 75 -1.27 -2.98 12.15
CA GLY A 75 -1.93 -2.16 13.16
C GLY A 75 -2.74 -1.00 12.61
N ILE A 76 -3.00 -0.97 11.31
CA ILE A 76 -3.72 0.12 10.66
C ILE A 76 -5.08 -0.38 10.20
N THR A 77 -6.15 0.27 10.67
CA THR A 77 -7.52 -0.05 10.26
C THR A 77 -7.95 0.94 9.18
N LEU A 78 -8.06 0.44 7.94
CA LEU A 78 -8.55 1.23 6.83
C LEU A 78 -10.07 1.12 6.73
N SER A 79 -10.69 2.01 5.94
CA SER A 79 -12.10 1.87 5.60
C SER A 79 -12.29 0.54 4.83
N ARG A 80 -13.49 -0.01 4.86
CA ARG A 80 -13.70 -1.37 4.34
C ARG A 80 -13.83 -1.45 2.82
N SER A 81 -14.41 -0.44 2.18
CA SER A 81 -14.64 -0.48 0.73
C SER A 81 -13.57 0.30 -0.02
N SER A 82 -13.39 -0.03 -1.30
CA SER A 82 -12.42 0.68 -2.13
C SER A 82 -12.76 2.16 -2.24
N ALA A 83 -14.03 2.48 -2.43
CA ALA A 83 -14.44 3.89 -2.54
C ALA A 83 -14.18 4.65 -1.26
N SER A 84 -14.47 4.08 -0.09
CA SER A 84 -14.26 4.77 1.18
C SER A 84 -12.79 4.86 1.57
N MET A 85 -11.94 3.97 1.06
CA MET A 85 -10.50 4.03 1.31
C MET A 85 -9.87 5.29 0.69
N THR A 86 -10.51 5.92 -0.27
CA THR A 86 -10.01 7.18 -0.83
C THR A 86 -10.01 8.32 0.20
N SER A 87 -10.65 8.13 1.34
CA SER A 87 -10.63 9.07 2.45
C SER A 87 -9.51 8.80 3.46
N ASN A 88 -8.79 7.68 3.31
CA ASN A 88 -7.72 7.33 4.22
C ASN A 88 -6.40 7.92 3.72
N GLY A 89 -5.55 8.34 4.66
CA GLY A 89 -4.23 8.86 4.31
C GLY A 89 -4.27 10.17 3.55
N VAL A 90 -3.24 10.42 2.76
CA VAL A 90 -3.13 11.65 1.97
C VAL A 90 -3.01 11.29 0.49
N GLU A 91 -3.53 12.16 -0.36
CA GLU A 91 -3.47 11.96 -1.80
C GLU A 91 -2.04 12.05 -2.31
N VAL A 92 -1.69 11.17 -3.26
CA VAL A 92 -0.38 11.12 -3.88
C VAL A 92 -0.55 11.13 -5.38
N SER A 93 0.24 11.95 -6.08
CA SER A 93 0.21 11.94 -7.54
C SER A 93 0.85 10.67 -8.07
N LYS A 94 0.45 10.25 -9.27
CA LYS A 94 0.98 9.04 -9.89
C LYS A 94 2.49 9.12 -10.04
N ALA A 95 3.03 10.30 -10.32
CA ALA A 95 4.47 10.48 -10.49
C ALA A 95 5.26 10.27 -9.19
N ASN A 96 4.60 10.38 -8.05
CA ASN A 96 5.24 10.27 -6.74
C ASN A 96 4.92 8.97 -6.00
N LEU A 97 4.38 7.98 -6.68
CA LEU A 97 4.03 6.71 -6.05
C LEU A 97 5.23 6.02 -5.43
N GLN A 98 5.01 5.45 -4.25
CA GLN A 98 6.01 4.65 -3.54
C GLN A 98 5.37 3.34 -3.09
N ALA A 99 6.22 2.34 -2.84
CA ALA A 99 5.75 1.05 -2.35
C ALA A 99 4.85 1.23 -1.13
N GLY A 100 3.73 0.53 -1.11
CA GLY A 100 2.75 0.60 -0.03
C GLY A 100 1.62 1.57 -0.28
N ASP A 101 1.76 2.48 -1.25
CA ASP A 101 0.67 3.41 -1.58
C ASP A 101 -0.52 2.62 -2.13
N LEU A 102 -1.74 3.09 -1.80
CA LEU A 102 -2.95 2.50 -2.36
C LEU A 102 -3.24 3.14 -3.70
N VAL A 103 -3.54 2.33 -4.69
CA VAL A 103 -3.90 2.81 -6.04
C VAL A 103 -5.34 2.42 -6.33
N PHE A 104 -6.10 3.35 -6.89
CA PHE A 104 -7.55 3.23 -7.04
C PHE A 104 -7.95 3.32 -8.51
N PHE A 105 -8.95 2.52 -8.87
CA PHE A 105 -9.37 2.37 -10.25
C PHE A 105 -10.89 2.47 -10.37
N ASN A 106 -11.35 2.92 -11.53
CA ASN A 106 -12.75 2.90 -11.90
C ASN A 106 -12.91 1.87 -13.02
N THR A 107 -13.26 0.66 -12.66
CA THR A 107 -13.40 -0.44 -13.62
C THR A 107 -14.84 -0.62 -14.12
N GLY A 108 -15.78 0.11 -13.52
CA GLY A 108 -17.19 -0.02 -13.85
C GLY A 108 -17.68 0.95 -14.93
N GLY A 109 -16.83 1.84 -15.41
CA GLY A 109 -17.22 2.80 -16.45
C GLY A 109 -18.09 3.94 -15.97
N ASN A 110 -18.31 4.08 -14.67
CA ASN A 110 -19.02 5.23 -14.09
C ASN A 110 -18.00 6.09 -13.33
N SER A 111 -18.45 7.04 -12.52
CA SER A 111 -17.54 7.95 -11.82
C SER A 111 -17.08 7.42 -10.46
N SER A 112 -17.45 6.20 -10.09
CA SER A 112 -17.16 5.67 -8.76
C SER A 112 -15.92 4.81 -8.75
N ILE A 113 -15.17 4.86 -7.66
CA ILE A 113 -14.05 3.95 -7.43
C ILE A 113 -14.60 2.55 -7.19
N SER A 114 -14.09 1.57 -7.91
CA SER A 114 -14.56 0.19 -7.82
C SER A 114 -13.46 -0.82 -7.51
N HIS A 115 -12.18 -0.40 -7.54
CA HIS A 115 -11.08 -1.34 -7.34
C HIS A 115 -9.92 -0.63 -6.63
N VAL A 116 -9.15 -1.39 -5.86
CA VAL A 116 -7.99 -0.88 -5.14
C VAL A 116 -6.92 -1.95 -5.07
N GLY A 117 -5.65 -1.51 -5.09
CA GLY A 117 -4.50 -2.38 -4.91
C GLY A 117 -3.41 -1.64 -4.16
N ILE A 118 -2.29 -2.33 -3.93
CA ILE A 118 -1.14 -1.79 -3.23
C ILE A 118 0.02 -1.69 -4.21
N TYR A 119 0.53 -0.47 -4.40
CA TYR A 119 1.64 -0.24 -5.31
C TYR A 119 2.91 -0.90 -4.78
N CYS A 120 3.66 -1.56 -5.67
CA CYS A 120 4.83 -2.35 -5.28
C CYS A 120 6.14 -1.57 -5.33
N GLY A 121 6.15 -0.38 -5.92
CA GLY A 121 7.35 0.45 -6.01
C GLY A 121 8.11 0.31 -7.34
N ASP A 122 7.69 -0.60 -8.20
CA ASP A 122 8.40 -0.92 -9.44
C ASP A 122 7.52 -0.82 -10.69
N GLY A 123 6.42 -0.08 -10.61
CA GLY A 123 5.49 0.03 -11.73
C GLY A 123 4.39 -1.02 -11.72
N THR A 124 4.36 -1.89 -10.71
CA THR A 124 3.33 -2.91 -10.56
C THR A 124 2.55 -2.68 -9.27
N TYR A 125 1.41 -3.36 -9.14
CA TYR A 125 0.64 -3.33 -7.91
C TYR A 125 0.11 -4.73 -7.61
N VAL A 126 0.04 -5.05 -6.31
CA VAL A 126 -0.51 -6.33 -5.84
C VAL A 126 -1.95 -6.08 -5.42
N HIS A 127 -2.85 -6.95 -5.85
CA HIS A 127 -4.29 -6.77 -5.61
C HIS A 127 -5.02 -8.10 -5.75
N SER A 128 -6.26 -8.14 -5.24
CA SER A 128 -7.15 -9.27 -5.45
C SER A 128 -8.18 -8.88 -6.51
N THR A 129 -8.31 -9.66 -7.56
CA THR A 129 -9.19 -9.36 -8.67
C THR A 129 -10.02 -10.56 -9.06
N ASP A 130 -11.27 -10.30 -9.50
CA ASP A 130 -12.13 -11.35 -10.04
C ASP A 130 -11.97 -11.51 -11.54
N GLY A 131 -11.09 -10.71 -12.13
CA GLY A 131 -10.82 -10.80 -13.56
C GLY A 131 -9.74 -11.81 -13.87
N LYS A 132 -8.98 -11.49 -14.91
CA LYS A 132 -7.87 -12.34 -15.31
C LYS A 132 -6.87 -12.44 -14.16
N GLY A 133 -6.53 -13.67 -13.80
CA GLY A 133 -5.67 -13.91 -12.66
C GLY A 133 -6.43 -14.25 -11.38
N ASN A 134 -7.72 -14.03 -11.37
CA ASN A 134 -8.66 -14.34 -10.29
C ASN A 134 -8.02 -14.64 -8.95
N GLY A 135 -8.06 -13.65 -8.06
CA GLY A 135 -7.44 -13.73 -6.75
C GLY A 135 -6.29 -12.75 -6.63
N VAL A 136 -5.43 -12.99 -5.67
CA VAL A 136 -4.31 -12.09 -5.39
C VAL A 136 -3.23 -12.31 -6.44
N THR A 137 -2.84 -11.22 -7.10
CA THR A 137 -1.86 -11.25 -8.19
C THR A 137 -1.16 -9.90 -8.30
N VAL A 138 -0.13 -9.84 -9.13
CA VAL A 138 0.61 -8.60 -9.41
C VAL A 138 0.37 -8.23 -10.87
N THR A 139 0.07 -6.96 -11.11
CA THR A 139 -0.26 -6.45 -12.44
C THR A 139 0.51 -5.16 -12.71
N ASN A 140 0.82 -4.92 -13.98
CA ASN A 140 1.50 -3.69 -14.39
C ASN A 140 0.53 -2.51 -14.32
N LEU A 141 0.95 -1.45 -13.62
CA LEU A 141 0.10 -0.26 -13.43
C LEU A 141 0.07 0.62 -14.68
N ASN A 142 1.13 0.60 -15.47
CA ASN A 142 1.37 1.61 -16.50
C ASN A 142 0.98 1.17 -17.92
N SER A 143 0.27 0.07 -18.06
CA SER A 143 -0.14 -0.41 -19.38
C SER A 143 -1.56 -0.95 -19.37
N GLY A 144 -2.19 -0.92 -20.55
CA GLY A 144 -3.46 -1.55 -20.81
C GLY A 144 -4.57 -1.07 -19.90
N TYR A 145 -5.35 -2.03 -19.43
CA TYR A 145 -6.56 -1.77 -18.66
C TYR A 145 -6.28 -0.99 -17.38
N SER A 146 -5.17 -1.31 -16.69
CA SER A 146 -4.82 -0.63 -15.44
C SER A 146 -4.54 0.84 -15.67
N ALA A 147 -3.76 1.18 -16.69
CA ALA A 147 -3.45 2.57 -17.00
C ALA A 147 -4.72 3.34 -17.40
N ASN A 148 -5.63 2.69 -18.10
CA ASN A 148 -6.84 3.32 -18.59
C ASN A 148 -7.89 3.55 -17.50
N THR A 149 -7.85 2.76 -16.43
CA THR A 149 -8.85 2.83 -15.36
C THR A 149 -8.35 3.49 -14.08
N TYR A 150 -7.05 3.80 -14.02
CA TYR A 150 -6.45 4.45 -12.85
C TYR A 150 -7.10 5.81 -12.56
N VAL A 151 -7.40 6.07 -11.28
CA VAL A 151 -8.03 7.32 -10.86
C VAL A 151 -7.13 8.13 -9.93
N THR A 152 -6.70 7.56 -8.81
CA THR A 152 -5.96 8.29 -7.78
C THR A 152 -5.20 7.33 -6.90
N ALA A 153 -4.43 7.88 -5.96
CA ALA A 153 -3.68 7.09 -4.99
C ALA A 153 -3.64 7.77 -3.64
N ARG A 154 -3.41 6.98 -2.59
CA ARG A 154 -3.32 7.47 -1.21
C ARG A 154 -2.12 6.86 -0.52
N ARG A 155 -1.45 7.66 0.29
CA ARG A 155 -0.33 7.21 1.13
C ARG A 155 -0.78 7.14 2.58
N ILE A 156 -0.60 5.95 3.17
CA ILE A 156 -1.08 5.68 4.52
C ILE A 156 0.01 5.97 5.56
N PHE A 157 1.26 5.67 5.23
CA PHE A 157 2.39 5.91 6.14
C PHE A 157 2.99 7.29 6.00
#